data_74e360a80665d458507fcdfb6a98414d
#
_entry.id   74e360a80665d458507fcdfb6a98414d
#
_cell.length_a   1.000
_cell.length_b   1.000
_cell.length_c   1.000
_cell.angle_alpha   90.00
_cell.angle_beta   90.00
_cell.angle_gamma   90.00
#
_symmetry.space_group_name_H-M   'P 1'
#
loop_
_entity.id
_entity.type
_entity.pdbx_description
1 polymer ?
#
loop_
_entity_poly.entity_id
_entity_poly.type
_entity_poly.pdbx_seq_one_letter_code
_entity_poly.pdbx_strand_id
1 'polypeptide(L)'
;MCIRDRDGAGVAFARLLDFHIAFISGRKSSATDIRANELKISDVYNGTLNKMKPYNELKLKYSLSDENCAFIGDDIIDISLMETVGVPIAVANAYHLVKKKAIYTTSLSGGHGAFREAVDWLAICQGRYEEGIHLMIDSLLSR
;
A
#
# COMPACT_ATOMS: atom_id res chain seq x y z
N MET A 1 0.31 -7.37 -5.02
CA MET A 1 1.66 -6.83 -5.24
C MET A 1 2.65 -7.59 -4.37
N CYS A 2 3.82 -7.90 -4.89
CA CYS A 2 4.91 -8.51 -4.13
C CYS A 2 5.68 -7.45 -3.35
N ILE A 3 5.98 -7.72 -2.07
CA ILE A 3 6.82 -6.82 -1.26
C ILE A 3 8.17 -7.48 -1.03
N ARG A 4 9.24 -6.78 -1.42
CA ARG A 4 10.64 -7.16 -1.22
C ARG A 4 11.32 -6.19 -0.25
N ASP A 5 12.64 -6.30 -0.05
CA ASP A 5 13.38 -5.53 0.95
C ASP A 5 13.19 -4.01 0.84
N ARG A 6 13.16 -3.45 -0.37
CA ARG A 6 12.88 -2.03 -0.59
C ARG A 6 11.50 -1.63 -0.09
N ASP A 7 10.52 -2.50 -0.31
CA ASP A 7 9.14 -2.28 0.10
C ASP A 7 8.99 -2.43 1.61
N GLY A 8 9.81 -3.28 2.24
CA GLY A 8 9.88 -3.40 3.69
C GLY A 8 10.27 -2.08 4.38
N ALA A 9 11.21 -1.35 3.80
CA ALA A 9 11.57 -0.01 4.27
C ALA A 9 10.40 0.97 4.11
N GLY A 10 9.61 0.82 3.05
CA GLY A 10 8.38 1.59 2.84
C GLY A 10 7.33 1.34 3.91
N VAL A 11 7.18 0.10 4.35
CA VAL A 11 6.27 -0.25 5.46
C VAL A 11 6.70 0.45 6.75
N ALA A 12 7.98 0.41 7.08
CA ALA A 12 8.52 1.08 8.27
C ALA A 12 8.30 2.59 8.20
N PHE A 13 8.54 3.20 7.04
CA PHE A 13 8.33 4.63 6.81
C PHE A 13 6.86 5.02 6.96
N ALA A 14 5.96 4.24 6.37
CA ALA A 14 4.52 4.48 6.47
C ALA A 14 4.02 4.41 7.93
N ARG A 15 4.55 3.47 8.71
CA ARG A 15 4.20 3.36 10.14
C ARG A 15 4.64 4.58 10.94
N LEU A 16 5.82 5.14 10.65
CA LEU A 16 6.29 6.35 11.31
C LEU A 16 5.40 7.56 11.02
N LEU A 17 4.69 7.54 9.89
CA LEU A 17 3.71 8.55 9.52
C LEU A 17 2.28 8.19 9.95
N ASP A 18 2.11 7.17 10.79
CA ASP A 18 0.83 6.70 11.32
C ASP A 18 -0.14 6.19 10.23
N PHE A 19 0.35 5.67 9.12
CA PHE A 19 -0.48 5.02 8.13
C PHE A 19 -0.84 3.60 8.59
N HIS A 20 -2.11 3.26 8.50
CA HIS A 20 -2.57 1.87 8.65
C HIS A 20 -2.32 1.12 7.34
N ILE A 21 -1.68 -0.04 7.42
CA ILE A 21 -1.30 -0.83 6.25
C ILE A 21 -2.05 -2.14 6.28
N ALA A 22 -2.62 -2.52 5.14
CA ALA A 22 -3.29 -3.80 4.96
C ALA A 22 -2.87 -4.44 3.63
N PHE A 23 -2.87 -5.76 3.59
CA PHE A 23 -2.68 -6.54 2.37
C PHE A 23 -3.99 -7.17 1.96
N ILE A 24 -4.37 -6.97 0.70
CA ILE A 24 -5.52 -7.63 0.10
C ILE A 24 -5.02 -8.31 -1.17
N SER A 25 -4.96 -9.66 -1.14
CA SER A 25 -4.47 -10.47 -2.26
C SER A 25 -5.59 -11.31 -2.84
N GLY A 26 -5.74 -11.29 -4.15
CA GLY A 26 -6.72 -12.12 -4.86
C GLY A 26 -6.30 -13.57 -4.96
N ARG A 27 -4.99 -13.84 -4.97
CA ARG A 27 -4.44 -15.20 -5.05
C ARG A 27 -3.90 -15.62 -3.69
N LYS A 28 -4.43 -16.72 -3.15
CA LYS A 28 -3.93 -17.25 -1.88
C LYS A 28 -2.49 -17.73 -2.03
N SER A 29 -1.61 -17.24 -1.14
CA SER A 29 -0.19 -17.56 -1.15
C SER A 29 0.34 -17.59 0.27
N SER A 30 1.02 -18.67 0.64
CA SER A 30 1.71 -18.76 1.92
C SER A 30 2.85 -17.75 2.03
N ALA A 31 3.47 -17.39 0.89
CA ALA A 31 4.51 -16.37 0.87
C ALA A 31 3.96 -15.00 1.29
N THR A 32 2.73 -14.65 0.91
CA THR A 32 2.08 -13.41 1.34
C THR A 32 1.89 -13.39 2.86
N ASP A 33 1.41 -14.47 3.44
CA ASP A 33 1.22 -14.57 4.90
C ASP A 33 2.54 -14.48 5.64
N ILE A 34 3.57 -15.16 5.18
CA ILE A 34 4.90 -15.13 5.77
C ILE A 34 5.46 -13.71 5.74
N ARG A 35 5.39 -13.05 4.58
CA ARG A 35 5.92 -11.69 4.43
C ARG A 35 5.16 -10.68 5.27
N ALA A 36 3.84 -10.79 5.33
CA ALA A 36 3.02 -9.93 6.17
C ALA A 36 3.40 -10.09 7.66
N ASN A 37 3.63 -11.33 8.10
CA ASN A 37 4.05 -11.61 9.47
C ASN A 37 5.44 -11.03 9.77
N GLU A 38 6.40 -11.19 8.86
CA GLU A 38 7.73 -10.58 8.99
C GLU A 38 7.66 -9.06 9.13
N LEU A 39 6.78 -8.42 8.37
CA LEU A 39 6.56 -6.97 8.39
C LEU A 39 5.61 -6.52 9.50
N LYS A 40 5.09 -7.45 10.29
CA LYS A 40 4.14 -7.20 11.39
C LYS A 40 2.87 -6.50 10.91
N ILE A 41 2.38 -6.88 9.72
CA ILE A 41 1.10 -6.42 9.18
C ILE A 41 0.03 -7.41 9.64
N SER A 42 -0.93 -6.93 10.44
CA SER A 42 -1.99 -7.77 11.00
C SER A 42 -3.23 -7.84 10.11
N ASP A 43 -3.49 -6.82 9.31
CA ASP A 43 -4.65 -6.78 8.43
C ASP A 43 -4.30 -7.41 7.08
N VAL A 44 -4.52 -8.73 6.98
CA VAL A 44 -4.17 -9.52 5.79
C VAL A 44 -5.37 -10.29 5.33
N TYR A 45 -5.76 -10.10 4.07
CA TYR A 45 -6.85 -10.82 3.41
C TYR A 45 -6.25 -11.55 2.21
N ASN A 46 -5.94 -12.82 2.42
CA ASN A 46 -5.23 -13.63 1.44
C ASN A 46 -6.21 -14.54 0.70
N GLY A 47 -6.25 -14.45 -0.62
CA GLY A 47 -7.12 -15.26 -1.46
C GLY A 47 -8.54 -14.71 -1.62
N THR A 48 -8.70 -13.39 -1.61
CA THR A 48 -9.99 -12.72 -1.76
C THR A 48 -10.08 -12.02 -3.10
N LEU A 49 -10.89 -12.56 -4.02
CA LEU A 49 -11.09 -11.94 -5.35
C LEU A 49 -11.97 -10.70 -5.26
N ASN A 50 -13.00 -10.72 -4.42
CA ASN A 50 -13.83 -9.54 -4.17
C ASN A 50 -13.15 -8.67 -3.13
N LYS A 51 -12.27 -7.80 -3.58
CA LYS A 51 -11.49 -6.94 -2.68
C LYS A 51 -12.30 -5.83 -2.02
N MET A 52 -13.50 -5.55 -2.50
CA MET A 52 -14.39 -4.56 -1.88
C MET A 52 -14.85 -4.99 -0.47
N LYS A 53 -15.03 -6.28 -0.25
CA LYS A 53 -15.47 -6.80 1.05
C LYS A 53 -14.46 -6.50 2.16
N PRO A 54 -13.19 -6.93 2.07
CA PRO A 54 -12.20 -6.58 3.10
C PRO A 54 -11.95 -5.07 3.18
N TYR A 55 -12.02 -4.35 2.08
CA TYR A 55 -11.88 -2.90 2.10
C TYR A 55 -12.96 -2.25 2.98
N ASN A 56 -14.20 -2.64 2.82
CA ASN A 56 -15.30 -2.12 3.63
C ASN A 56 -15.14 -2.49 5.11
N GLU A 57 -14.66 -3.69 5.40
CA GLU A 57 -14.37 -4.12 6.77
C GLU A 57 -13.27 -3.24 7.41
N LEU A 58 -12.22 -2.94 6.67
CA LEU A 58 -11.12 -2.08 7.13
C LEU A 58 -11.58 -0.66 7.41
N LYS A 59 -12.44 -0.11 6.55
CA LYS A 59 -13.01 1.23 6.78
C LYS A 59 -13.80 1.29 8.07
N LEU A 60 -14.60 0.28 8.36
CA LEU A 60 -15.34 0.21 9.61
C LEU A 60 -14.42 0.05 10.81
N LYS A 61 -13.42 -0.81 10.70
CA LYS A 61 -12.47 -1.08 11.78
C LYS A 61 -11.70 0.17 12.21
N TYR A 62 -11.30 0.99 11.27
CA TYR A 62 -10.49 2.20 11.53
C TYR A 62 -11.27 3.50 11.40
N SER A 63 -12.58 3.44 11.23
CA SER A 63 -13.46 4.62 11.09
C SER A 63 -13.00 5.54 9.95
N LEU A 64 -12.72 4.98 8.79
CA LEU A 64 -12.21 5.70 7.62
C LEU A 64 -13.30 5.91 6.58
N SER A 65 -13.18 7.01 5.83
CA SER A 65 -13.92 7.24 4.60
C SER A 65 -13.05 6.91 3.38
N ASP A 66 -13.66 6.83 2.20
CA ASP A 66 -12.92 6.56 0.96
C ASP A 66 -11.81 7.59 0.72
N GLU A 67 -12.04 8.84 1.08
CA GLU A 67 -11.07 9.92 0.93
C GLU A 67 -9.78 9.73 1.73
N ASN A 68 -9.86 8.94 2.81
CA ASN A 68 -8.71 8.65 3.68
C ASN A 68 -7.93 7.42 3.25
N CYS A 69 -8.33 6.76 2.16
CA CYS A 69 -7.77 5.48 1.75
C CYS A 69 -7.00 5.61 0.45
N ALA A 70 -5.82 5.00 0.41
CA ALA A 70 -5.02 4.81 -0.79
C ALA A 70 -4.97 3.32 -1.11
N PHE A 71 -4.97 2.98 -2.39
CA PHE A 71 -4.85 1.60 -2.84
C PHE A 71 -3.84 1.53 -4.00
N ILE A 72 -2.97 0.55 -3.92
CA ILE A 72 -1.96 0.29 -4.95
C ILE A 72 -2.38 -0.95 -5.71
N GLY A 73 -2.78 -0.77 -6.97
CA GLY A 73 -3.31 -1.82 -7.82
C GLY A 73 -2.41 -2.17 -8.98
N ASP A 74 -2.59 -3.37 -9.52
CA ASP A 74 -1.82 -3.87 -10.67
C ASP A 74 -2.66 -4.61 -11.71
N ASP A 75 -3.79 -5.18 -11.34
CA ASP A 75 -4.55 -6.06 -12.23
C ASP A 75 -6.03 -5.72 -12.27
N ILE A 76 -6.75 -6.35 -13.18
CA ILE A 76 -8.16 -6.09 -13.47
C ILE A 76 -9.06 -6.26 -12.24
N ILE A 77 -8.70 -7.18 -11.34
CA ILE A 77 -9.46 -7.41 -10.09
C ILE A 77 -9.38 -6.22 -9.14
N ASP A 78 -8.46 -5.29 -9.36
CA ASP A 78 -8.26 -4.10 -8.53
C ASP A 78 -9.12 -2.91 -8.97
N ILE A 79 -9.76 -2.98 -10.13
CA ILE A 79 -10.45 -1.82 -10.74
C ILE A 79 -11.55 -1.28 -9.84
N SER A 80 -12.35 -2.15 -9.21
CA SER A 80 -13.44 -1.69 -8.32
C SER A 80 -12.89 -0.86 -7.16
N LEU A 81 -11.79 -1.29 -6.55
CA LEU A 81 -11.13 -0.52 -5.49
C LEU A 81 -10.51 0.77 -6.03
N MET A 82 -9.88 0.70 -7.21
CA MET A 82 -9.28 1.88 -7.84
C MET A 82 -10.32 2.98 -8.08
N GLU A 83 -11.54 2.60 -8.43
CA GLU A 83 -12.64 3.54 -8.66
C GLU A 83 -13.25 4.09 -7.36
N THR A 84 -13.05 3.43 -6.25
CA THR A 84 -13.70 3.74 -4.98
C THR A 84 -12.82 4.56 -4.03
N VAL A 85 -11.54 4.22 -3.92
CA VAL A 85 -10.63 4.90 -2.98
C VAL A 85 -10.35 6.33 -3.41
N GLY A 86 -10.04 7.17 -2.41
CA GLY A 86 -9.70 8.56 -2.68
C GLY A 86 -8.36 8.73 -3.40
N VAL A 87 -7.41 7.81 -3.17
CA VAL A 87 -6.06 7.88 -3.75
C VAL A 87 -5.70 6.57 -4.45
N PRO A 88 -6.18 6.35 -5.69
CA PRO A 88 -5.81 5.17 -6.46
C PRO A 88 -4.42 5.34 -7.10
N ILE A 89 -3.55 4.36 -6.88
CA ILE A 89 -2.17 4.33 -7.37
C ILE A 89 -1.97 3.05 -8.20
N ALA A 90 -1.35 3.17 -9.36
CA ALA A 90 -0.97 2.02 -10.17
C ALA A 90 0.54 1.81 -10.15
N VAL A 91 0.98 0.56 -10.19
CA VAL A 91 2.40 0.24 -10.37
C VAL A 91 2.79 0.34 -11.85
N ALA A 92 4.10 0.50 -12.11
CA ALA A 92 4.60 0.72 -13.47
C ALA A 92 4.20 -0.39 -14.46
N ASN A 93 4.16 -1.64 -14.00
CA ASN A 93 3.79 -2.80 -14.80
C ASN A 93 2.31 -3.19 -14.66
N ALA A 94 1.46 -2.29 -14.17
CA ALA A 94 0.03 -2.56 -14.02
C ALA A 94 -0.65 -2.69 -15.38
N TYR A 95 -1.76 -3.44 -15.39
CA TYR A 95 -2.64 -3.54 -16.54
C TYR A 95 -3.11 -2.13 -16.96
N HIS A 96 -3.20 -1.88 -18.27
CA HIS A 96 -3.42 -0.51 -18.76
C HIS A 96 -4.71 0.14 -18.25
N LEU A 97 -5.77 -0.62 -18.02
CA LEU A 97 -7.03 -0.09 -17.48
C LEU A 97 -6.88 0.36 -16.03
N VAL A 98 -6.03 -0.31 -15.26
CA VAL A 98 -5.71 0.09 -13.88
C VAL A 98 -4.97 1.42 -13.89
N LYS A 99 -4.01 1.58 -14.79
CA LYS A 99 -3.29 2.86 -14.93
C LYS A 99 -4.22 4.02 -15.29
N LYS A 100 -5.24 3.78 -16.09
CA LYS A 100 -6.24 4.81 -16.44
C LYS A 100 -7.06 5.28 -15.25
N LYS A 101 -7.26 4.42 -14.25
CA LYS A 101 -8.01 4.75 -13.03
C LYS A 101 -7.16 5.42 -11.96
N ALA A 102 -5.84 5.37 -12.10
CA ALA A 102 -4.91 5.88 -11.10
C ALA A 102 -4.71 7.39 -11.23
N ILE A 103 -4.54 8.06 -10.10
CA ILE A 103 -4.09 9.46 -10.07
C ILE A 103 -2.56 9.56 -10.06
N TYR A 104 -1.88 8.46 -9.75
CA TYR A 104 -0.43 8.36 -9.79
C TYR A 104 -0.04 6.96 -10.23
N THR A 105 0.92 6.88 -11.15
CA THR A 105 1.53 5.60 -11.56
C THR A 105 2.99 5.62 -11.17
N THR A 106 3.44 4.60 -10.42
CA THR A 106 4.84 4.55 -10.00
C THR A 106 5.77 4.33 -11.18
N SER A 107 7.00 4.80 -11.09
CA SER A 107 8.05 4.52 -12.07
C SER A 107 8.65 3.12 -11.87
N LEU A 108 8.53 2.58 -10.66
CA LEU A 108 9.01 1.24 -10.32
C LEU A 108 7.87 0.24 -10.40
N SER A 109 8.21 -1.00 -10.77
CA SER A 109 7.24 -2.10 -10.88
C SER A 109 6.91 -2.71 -9.52
N GLY A 110 5.77 -3.39 -9.44
CA GLY A 110 5.39 -4.17 -8.27
C GLY A 110 6.49 -5.19 -7.92
N GLY A 111 6.86 -5.26 -6.65
CA GLY A 111 7.95 -6.11 -6.18
C GLY A 111 9.36 -5.54 -6.39
N HIS A 112 9.47 -4.36 -6.99
CA HIS A 112 10.75 -3.70 -7.30
C HIS A 112 10.87 -2.29 -6.69
N GLY A 113 10.16 -2.05 -5.58
CA GLY A 113 10.20 -0.77 -4.88
C GLY A 113 9.00 0.14 -5.12
N ALA A 114 7.97 -0.33 -5.83
CA ALA A 114 6.77 0.47 -6.12
C ALA A 114 6.04 0.90 -4.84
N PHE A 115 5.94 0.05 -3.84
CA PHE A 115 5.30 0.38 -2.58
C PHE A 115 6.05 1.52 -1.87
N ARG A 116 7.36 1.44 -1.78
CA ARG A 116 8.19 2.51 -1.20
C ARG A 116 7.98 3.82 -1.94
N GLU A 117 8.00 3.78 -3.27
CA GLU A 117 7.77 4.97 -4.09
C GLU A 117 6.39 5.58 -3.82
N ALA A 118 5.35 4.74 -3.73
CA ALA A 118 3.98 5.19 -3.45
C ALA A 118 3.89 5.86 -2.07
N VAL A 119 4.51 5.30 -1.05
CA VAL A 119 4.53 5.89 0.29
C VAL A 119 5.27 7.23 0.29
N ASP A 120 6.42 7.30 -0.38
CA ASP A 120 7.17 8.55 -0.52
C ASP A 120 6.31 9.61 -1.21
N TRP A 121 5.62 9.26 -2.29
CA TRP A 121 4.74 10.18 -3.01
C TRP A 121 3.60 10.67 -2.12
N LEU A 122 2.95 9.77 -1.37
CA LEU A 122 1.89 10.13 -0.43
C LEU A 122 2.39 11.12 0.63
N ALA A 123 3.56 10.86 1.18
CA ALA A 123 4.17 11.73 2.18
C ALA A 123 4.48 13.11 1.61
N ILE A 124 4.99 13.17 0.38
CA ILE A 124 5.26 14.43 -0.33
C ILE A 124 3.96 15.21 -0.53
N CYS A 125 2.90 14.55 -1.01
CA CYS A 125 1.60 15.18 -1.23
C CYS A 125 0.98 15.76 0.04
N GLN A 126 1.24 15.13 1.19
CA GLN A 126 0.79 15.59 2.49
C GLN A 126 1.72 16.63 3.14
N GLY A 127 2.84 16.95 2.51
CA GLY A 127 3.85 17.83 3.08
C GLY A 127 4.56 17.24 4.30
N ARG A 128 4.61 15.91 4.42
CA ARG A 128 5.16 15.19 5.58
C ARG A 128 6.41 14.37 5.28
N TYR A 129 6.95 14.49 4.08
CA TYR A 129 8.08 13.67 3.67
C TYR A 129 9.33 13.92 4.53
N GLU A 130 9.69 15.19 4.76
CA GLU A 130 10.86 15.53 5.58
C GLU A 130 10.68 15.11 7.04
N GLU A 131 9.48 15.30 7.59
CA GLU A 131 9.14 14.81 8.92
C GLU A 131 9.37 13.31 9.03
N GLY A 132 8.88 12.55 8.07
CA GLY A 132 9.05 11.10 8.02
C GLY A 132 10.51 10.68 7.94
N ILE A 133 11.32 11.38 7.15
CA ILE A 133 12.76 11.10 7.03
C ILE A 133 13.47 11.37 8.37
N HIS A 134 13.17 12.46 9.04
CA HIS A 134 13.74 12.74 10.37
C HIS A 134 13.36 11.67 11.39
N LEU A 135 12.09 11.26 11.42
CA LEU A 135 11.64 10.16 12.29
C LEU A 135 12.36 8.85 12.00
N MET A 136 12.58 8.54 10.72
CA MET A 136 13.30 7.33 10.31
C MET A 136 14.75 7.38 10.79
N ILE A 137 15.44 8.48 10.59
CA ILE A 137 16.84 8.66 11.02
C ILE A 137 16.94 8.52 12.54
N ASP A 138 16.07 9.20 13.29
CA ASP A 138 16.04 9.11 14.75
C ASP A 138 15.82 7.69 15.23
N SER A 139 14.92 6.96 14.59
CA SER A 139 14.66 5.54 14.89
C SER A 139 15.90 4.67 14.67
N LEU A 140 16.66 4.92 13.61
CA LEU A 140 17.88 4.17 13.32
C LEU A 140 19.00 4.49 14.31
N LEU A 141 19.13 5.74 14.73
CA LEU A 141 20.16 6.18 15.67
C LEU A 141 19.91 5.72 17.11
N SER A 142 18.65 5.41 17.45
CA SER A 142 18.28 4.95 18.81
C SER A 142 18.40 3.43 19.00
N ARG A 143 18.81 2.70 17.99
CA ARG A 143 18.98 1.24 18.04
C ARG A 143 20.33 0.81 18.58
#